data_63b97c02476be1b2fc19b42d1404013a
#
_entry.id   63b97c02476be1b2fc19b42d1404013a
#
_cell.length_a   1.000
_cell.length_b   1.000
_cell.length_c   1.000
_cell.angle_alpha   90.00
_cell.angle_beta   90.00
_cell.angle_gamma   90.00
#
_symmetry.space_group_name_H-M   'P 1'
#
loop_
_entity.id
_entity.type
_entity.pdbx_description
1 polymer ?
#
loop_
_entity_poly.entity_id
_entity_poly.type
_entity_poly.pdbx_seq_one_letter_code
_entity_poly.pdbx_strand_id
1 'polypeptide(L)'
;MLAEIILNAGREVGDGFYSLGQTCKRYCNVELDKSIRGIIHREGLSTRVIHYAAEDVEHLSKIKDIQLQQLIELQLAKEDTQDIYTVLGLENNAVLAFAEIEYNGLKLDRVRWQEVKKMVQKEEQQVLKALDYEVINNPKLKKFWSVYQDLFTTAEPRVNVNWSSPAQKLKVLNKVGKFETTKMQELEKQKRDYPLVDLLIKYNKINKLKTAFADKLESFINPQTHRIHTNFWQILNTGRVSCSEPNLQQIPARTEIGGEMRKCFVVEDGYKMVGGDFSGCELRIIAEYSKDPVWLEAFLNDEDLHSKLCALTFDIPIEDVKKPSSFKPDLKYRDIQKTINFGLAYGMSEYKLADTIEIPIPDAKAIIDKFFRAVPKVKQFLDMLGKAGVSAGRIRTPPPYRRIRWFDDYKSDDRKILGSIERASKNSPIQGGNADLTKLALVLLYRFIHENNLPVYLVHTVHDEIQCKVREDYAEEWIIHMNRIMEEAGSVIVTSIPMKVDCKISNCWSK
;
A
#
# COMPACT_ATOMS: atom_id res chain seq x y z
N MET A 1 19.00 13.62 -2.15
CA MET A 1 17.56 13.48 -1.91
C MET A 1 17.21 12.25 -1.08
N LEU A 2 17.62 11.03 -1.45
CA LEU A 2 17.31 9.82 -0.63
C LEU A 2 17.77 9.97 0.83
N ALA A 3 19.00 10.42 1.07
CA ALA A 3 19.52 10.66 2.41
C ALA A 3 18.62 11.60 3.24
N GLU A 4 18.15 12.71 2.64
CA GLU A 4 17.22 13.64 3.29
C GLU A 4 15.89 12.98 3.67
N ILE A 5 15.33 12.16 2.77
CA ILE A 5 14.07 11.46 3.03
C ILE A 5 14.27 10.44 4.17
N ILE A 6 15.39 9.73 4.20
CA ILE A 6 15.72 8.77 5.26
C ILE A 6 15.88 9.48 6.62
N LEU A 7 16.60 10.60 6.66
CA LEU A 7 16.83 11.39 7.89
C LEU A 7 15.54 11.98 8.48
N ASN A 8 14.58 12.32 7.60
CA ASN A 8 13.36 13.06 7.99
C ASN A 8 12.07 12.22 7.84
N ALA A 9 12.16 10.91 7.71
CA ALA A 9 11.00 10.05 7.52
C ALA A 9 9.95 10.22 8.63
N GLY A 10 8.77 10.67 8.29
CA GLY A 10 7.65 10.91 9.21
C GLY A 10 7.58 12.31 9.81
N ARG A 11 8.56 13.19 9.58
CA ARG A 11 8.49 14.60 9.97
C ARG A 11 7.55 15.38 9.06
N GLU A 12 6.88 16.35 9.62
CA GLU A 12 6.10 17.33 8.86
C GLU A 12 7.05 18.38 8.28
N VAL A 13 7.32 18.28 6.98
CA VAL A 13 8.22 19.19 6.27
C VAL A 13 7.43 20.00 5.23
N GLY A 14 7.81 21.26 5.06
CA GLY A 14 7.16 22.16 4.10
C GLY A 14 7.48 21.79 2.64
N ASP A 15 6.71 22.37 1.73
CA ASP A 15 6.90 22.20 0.28
C ASP A 15 8.32 22.56 -0.14
N GLY A 16 8.89 21.73 -1.01
CA GLY A 16 10.25 21.92 -1.51
C GLY A 16 11.37 21.60 -0.54
N PHE A 17 11.09 21.13 0.68
CA PHE A 17 12.10 20.79 1.70
C PHE A 17 13.23 19.90 1.16
N TYR A 18 12.92 18.91 0.34
CA TYR A 18 13.88 17.99 -0.27
C TYR A 18 14.56 18.53 -1.53
N SER A 19 14.25 19.77 -1.96
CA SER A 19 14.92 20.37 -3.12
C SER A 19 16.38 20.67 -2.85
N LEU A 20 17.21 20.67 -3.90
CA LEU A 20 18.63 20.98 -3.80
C LEU A 20 18.85 22.38 -3.19
N GLY A 21 18.08 23.38 -3.60
CA GLY A 21 18.18 24.75 -3.07
C GLY A 21 17.98 24.80 -1.55
N GLN A 22 16.92 24.16 -1.04
CA GLN A 22 16.67 24.10 0.40
C GLN A 22 17.73 23.28 1.15
N THR A 23 18.24 22.24 0.54
CA THR A 23 19.33 21.43 1.09
C THR A 23 20.64 22.21 1.15
N CYS A 24 21.02 22.95 0.09
CA CYS A 24 22.17 23.84 0.09
C CYS A 24 22.05 24.95 1.16
N LYS A 25 20.87 25.53 1.30
CA LYS A 25 20.63 26.55 2.34
C LYS A 25 20.82 25.97 3.75
N ARG A 26 20.30 24.77 4.04
CA ARG A 26 20.45 24.12 5.36
C ARG A 26 21.88 23.73 5.70
N TYR A 27 22.60 23.11 4.77
CA TYR A 27 23.92 22.51 5.06
C TYR A 27 25.10 23.42 4.70
N CYS A 28 24.94 24.30 3.72
CA CYS A 28 26.03 25.13 3.22
C CYS A 28 25.80 26.62 3.47
N ASN A 29 24.60 27.03 3.91
CA ASN A 29 24.17 28.43 4.02
C ASN A 29 24.26 29.19 2.69
N VAL A 30 23.98 28.52 1.56
CA VAL A 30 24.04 29.05 0.19
C VAL A 30 22.63 29.05 -0.39
N GLU A 31 22.24 30.15 -1.02
CA GLU A 31 21.02 30.27 -1.83
C GLU A 31 21.37 30.11 -3.29
N LEU A 32 20.83 29.07 -3.93
CA LEU A 32 21.02 28.81 -5.35
C LEU A 32 20.04 29.63 -6.19
N ASP A 33 20.55 30.36 -7.20
CA ASP A 33 19.69 31.04 -8.17
C ASP A 33 19.10 30.03 -9.16
N LYS A 34 17.78 29.83 -9.08
CA LYS A 34 17.03 28.94 -9.97
C LYS A 34 16.34 29.67 -11.14
N SER A 35 16.55 30.97 -11.31
CA SER A 35 15.92 31.78 -12.37
C SER A 35 16.28 31.32 -13.78
N ILE A 36 17.49 30.76 -13.93
CA ILE A 36 18.03 30.27 -15.21
C ILE A 36 17.33 28.99 -15.69
N ARG A 37 16.78 28.20 -14.77
CA ARG A 37 16.15 26.91 -15.10
C ARG A 37 15.06 27.03 -16.17
N GLY A 38 14.28 28.10 -16.14
CA GLY A 38 13.22 28.35 -17.12
C GLY A 38 13.67 28.76 -18.52
N ILE A 39 14.95 29.13 -18.69
CA ILE A 39 15.50 29.63 -19.96
C ILE A 39 16.51 28.71 -20.62
N ILE A 40 16.90 27.61 -19.96
CA ILE A 40 17.88 26.62 -20.48
C ILE A 40 17.54 26.18 -21.91
N HIS A 41 16.25 25.90 -22.17
CA HIS A 41 15.80 25.48 -23.51
C HIS A 41 15.98 26.54 -24.60
N ARG A 42 16.04 27.84 -24.23
CA ARG A 42 16.20 28.93 -25.16
C ARG A 42 17.69 29.29 -25.37
N GLU A 43 18.48 29.27 -24.31
CA GLU A 43 19.90 29.68 -24.33
C GLU A 43 20.84 28.54 -24.70
N GLY A 44 20.40 27.27 -24.62
CA GLY A 44 21.28 26.12 -24.86
C GLY A 44 22.47 26.11 -23.90
N LEU A 45 23.63 25.67 -24.35
CA LEU A 45 24.89 25.64 -23.59
C LEU A 45 25.62 26.99 -23.57
N SER A 46 24.93 28.05 -23.12
CA SER A 46 25.59 29.36 -22.91
C SER A 46 26.48 29.32 -21.65
N THR A 47 27.45 30.28 -21.59
CA THR A 47 28.30 30.43 -20.39
C THR A 47 27.48 30.57 -19.09
N ARG A 48 26.36 31.26 -19.15
CA ARG A 48 25.45 31.44 -18.03
C ARG A 48 24.79 30.12 -17.59
N VAL A 49 24.37 29.27 -18.55
CA VAL A 49 23.80 27.96 -18.27
C VAL A 49 24.85 26.99 -17.72
N ILE A 50 26.09 27.04 -18.26
CA ILE A 50 27.20 26.23 -17.76
C ILE A 50 27.54 26.63 -16.32
N HIS A 51 27.61 27.93 -16.01
CA HIS A 51 27.85 28.42 -14.65
C HIS A 51 26.77 27.96 -13.68
N TYR A 52 25.50 28.10 -14.05
CA TYR A 52 24.36 27.60 -13.29
C TYR A 52 24.46 26.08 -13.00
N ALA A 53 24.82 25.29 -14.03
CA ALA A 53 24.99 23.84 -13.85
C ALA A 53 26.15 23.48 -12.92
N ALA A 54 27.24 24.28 -12.94
CA ALA A 54 28.37 24.13 -12.05
C ALA A 54 27.98 24.43 -10.58
N GLU A 55 27.24 25.49 -10.33
CA GLU A 55 26.71 25.84 -9.00
C GLU A 55 25.80 24.74 -8.44
N ASP A 56 25.00 24.08 -9.28
CA ASP A 56 24.11 22.98 -8.87
C ASP A 56 24.87 21.74 -8.36
N VAL A 57 26.15 21.58 -8.73
CA VAL A 57 26.97 20.42 -8.31
C VAL A 57 28.07 20.77 -7.29
N GLU A 58 28.47 22.03 -7.19
CA GLU A 58 29.58 22.52 -6.35
C GLU A 58 29.46 22.08 -4.87
N HIS A 59 28.24 22.10 -4.34
CA HIS A 59 27.99 21.83 -2.92
C HIS A 59 27.64 20.39 -2.62
N LEU A 60 27.46 19.51 -3.63
CA LEU A 60 26.97 18.15 -3.43
C LEU A 60 27.89 17.29 -2.58
N SER A 61 29.23 17.43 -2.74
CA SER A 61 30.20 16.67 -1.94
C SER A 61 30.06 17.01 -0.46
N LYS A 62 30.06 18.29 -0.12
CA LYS A 62 29.91 18.74 1.27
C LYS A 62 28.58 18.30 1.89
N ILE A 63 27.49 18.42 1.14
CA ILE A 63 26.15 17.95 1.58
C ILE A 63 26.18 16.45 1.84
N LYS A 64 26.74 15.67 0.90
CA LYS A 64 26.88 14.21 1.05
C LYS A 64 27.62 13.84 2.32
N ASP A 65 28.77 14.49 2.60
CA ASP A 65 29.60 14.16 3.76
C ASP A 65 28.85 14.43 5.07
N ILE A 66 28.15 15.58 5.17
CA ILE A 66 27.36 15.91 6.37
C ILE A 66 26.20 14.93 6.55
N GLN A 67 25.46 14.64 5.47
CA GLN A 67 24.35 13.69 5.51
C GLN A 67 24.82 12.28 5.86
N LEU A 68 25.93 11.84 5.30
CA LEU A 68 26.50 10.52 5.58
C LEU A 68 26.89 10.40 7.06
N GLN A 69 27.54 11.42 7.62
CA GLN A 69 27.88 11.43 9.04
C GLN A 69 26.65 11.32 9.92
N GLN A 70 25.60 12.12 9.65
CA GLN A 70 24.32 12.05 10.36
C GLN A 70 23.67 10.65 10.28
N LEU A 71 23.71 10.04 9.11
CA LEU A 71 23.15 8.70 8.89
C LEU A 71 23.97 7.62 9.64
N ILE A 72 25.30 7.75 9.70
CA ILE A 72 26.18 6.85 10.46
C ILE A 72 25.90 6.97 11.97
N GLU A 73 25.80 8.18 12.49
CA GLU A 73 25.43 8.44 13.89
C GLU A 73 24.06 7.84 14.25
N LEU A 74 23.13 7.86 13.31
CA LEU A 74 21.83 7.23 13.47
C LEU A 74 21.83 5.73 13.14
N GLN A 75 22.96 5.12 12.79
CA GLN A 75 23.08 3.70 12.38
C GLN A 75 22.22 3.33 11.17
N LEU A 76 22.03 4.26 10.23
CA LEU A 76 21.28 4.08 8.99
C LEU A 76 22.18 3.92 7.76
N ALA A 77 23.49 4.17 7.92
CA ALA A 77 24.54 4.01 6.92
C ALA A 77 25.83 3.53 7.57
N LYS A 78 26.79 3.13 6.74
CA LYS A 78 28.21 2.92 7.04
C LYS A 78 29.04 3.76 6.08
N GLU A 79 30.37 3.78 6.25
CA GLU A 79 31.30 4.44 5.32
C GLU A 79 31.12 3.90 3.89
N ASP A 80 30.95 2.58 3.77
CA ASP A 80 30.50 1.98 2.52
C ASP A 80 29.01 2.29 2.29
N THR A 81 28.74 3.29 1.49
CA THR A 81 27.39 3.73 1.12
C THR A 81 26.66 2.77 0.18
N GLN A 82 27.30 1.70 -0.25
CA GLN A 82 26.73 0.64 -1.09
C GLN A 82 26.40 -0.64 -0.30
N ASP A 83 26.72 -0.68 1.00
CA ASP A 83 26.36 -1.82 1.85
C ASP A 83 24.85 -1.99 1.93
N ILE A 84 24.33 -2.97 1.20
CA ILE A 84 22.87 -3.26 1.08
C ILE A 84 22.21 -3.67 2.39
N TYR A 85 22.98 -3.89 3.45
CA TYR A 85 22.47 -4.19 4.78
C TYR A 85 22.35 -2.95 5.67
N THR A 86 22.47 -1.76 5.09
CA THR A 86 22.13 -0.48 5.70
C THR A 86 20.98 0.17 4.95
N VAL A 87 20.25 1.09 5.60
CA VAL A 87 19.13 1.78 4.93
C VAL A 87 19.62 2.56 3.73
N LEU A 88 20.70 3.34 3.86
CA LEU A 88 21.22 4.14 2.76
C LEU A 88 21.70 3.27 1.61
N GLY A 89 22.48 2.23 1.89
CA GLY A 89 22.98 1.34 0.87
C GLY A 89 21.89 0.56 0.15
N LEU A 90 20.88 0.07 0.88
CA LEU A 90 19.71 -0.57 0.30
C LEU A 90 18.97 0.39 -0.66
N GLU A 91 18.69 1.61 -0.20
CA GLU A 91 17.95 2.59 -1.02
C GLU A 91 18.77 3.03 -2.25
N ASN A 92 20.09 3.20 -2.13
CA ASN A 92 20.95 3.52 -3.27
C ASN A 92 20.95 2.41 -4.33
N ASN A 93 21.04 1.15 -3.92
CA ASN A 93 21.02 0.02 -4.86
C ASN A 93 19.63 -0.23 -5.46
N ALA A 94 18.57 0.02 -4.72
CA ALA A 94 17.19 -0.14 -5.20
C ALA A 94 16.83 0.84 -6.33
N VAL A 95 17.53 1.98 -6.45
CA VAL A 95 17.32 2.95 -7.56
C VAL A 95 17.41 2.26 -8.92
N LEU A 96 18.39 1.36 -9.11
CA LEU A 96 18.58 0.67 -10.38
C LEU A 96 17.43 -0.26 -10.73
N ALA A 97 16.93 -1.01 -9.74
CA ALA A 97 15.78 -1.90 -9.93
C ALA A 97 14.50 -1.10 -10.23
N PHE A 98 14.26 0.02 -9.54
CA PHE A 98 13.11 0.89 -9.85
C PHE A 98 13.24 1.56 -11.22
N ALA A 99 14.43 2.02 -11.59
CA ALA A 99 14.66 2.59 -12.92
C ALA A 99 14.39 1.56 -14.03
N GLU A 100 14.77 0.29 -13.83
CA GLU A 100 14.45 -0.79 -14.76
C GLU A 100 12.95 -1.04 -14.85
N ILE A 101 12.24 -1.10 -13.73
CA ILE A 101 10.76 -1.27 -13.69
C ILE A 101 10.08 -0.12 -14.44
N GLU A 102 10.48 1.13 -14.20
CA GLU A 102 9.93 2.30 -14.87
C GLU A 102 10.24 2.29 -16.37
N TYR A 103 11.47 1.92 -16.75
CA TYR A 103 11.89 1.82 -18.14
C TYR A 103 11.14 0.73 -18.91
N ASN A 104 11.02 -0.46 -18.34
CA ASN A 104 10.36 -1.60 -18.99
C ASN A 104 8.84 -1.39 -19.12
N GLY A 105 8.18 -0.88 -18.10
CA GLY A 105 6.73 -0.67 -18.06
C GLY A 105 5.92 -1.95 -18.29
N LEU A 106 4.60 -1.81 -18.35
CA LEU A 106 3.64 -2.88 -18.53
C LEU A 106 2.83 -2.70 -19.82
N LYS A 107 2.66 -3.78 -20.61
CA LYS A 107 1.80 -3.80 -21.79
C LYS A 107 0.35 -3.99 -21.38
N LEU A 108 -0.55 -3.18 -21.94
CA LEU A 108 -1.99 -3.29 -21.73
C LEU A 108 -2.65 -3.97 -22.94
N ASP A 109 -3.40 -5.06 -22.70
CA ASP A 109 -4.34 -5.61 -23.67
C ASP A 109 -5.56 -4.68 -23.79
N ARG A 110 -5.57 -3.86 -24.84
CA ARG A 110 -6.62 -2.86 -25.06
C ARG A 110 -7.98 -3.48 -25.36
N VAL A 111 -8.01 -4.64 -26.02
CA VAL A 111 -9.27 -5.33 -26.35
C VAL A 111 -9.94 -5.79 -25.07
N ARG A 112 -9.22 -6.53 -24.26
CA ARG A 112 -9.71 -6.98 -22.94
C ARG A 112 -10.04 -5.80 -22.01
N TRP A 113 -9.26 -4.70 -22.08
CA TRP A 113 -9.54 -3.50 -21.31
C TRP A 113 -10.89 -2.87 -21.63
N GLN A 114 -11.32 -2.86 -22.90
CA GLN A 114 -12.67 -2.40 -23.28
C GLN A 114 -13.78 -3.26 -22.66
N GLU A 115 -13.56 -4.56 -22.50
CA GLU A 115 -14.52 -5.45 -21.82
C GLU A 115 -14.62 -5.08 -20.33
N VAL A 116 -13.47 -4.87 -19.67
CA VAL A 116 -13.43 -4.41 -18.27
C VAL A 116 -14.13 -3.06 -18.10
N LYS A 117 -13.93 -2.11 -19.02
CA LYS A 117 -14.66 -0.82 -19.01
C LYS A 117 -16.17 -1.04 -19.04
N LYS A 118 -16.66 -1.96 -19.88
CA LYS A 118 -18.09 -2.30 -19.95
C LYS A 118 -18.59 -2.93 -18.65
N MET A 119 -17.78 -3.79 -18.00
CA MET A 119 -18.12 -4.37 -16.69
C MET A 119 -18.26 -3.27 -15.63
N VAL A 120 -17.30 -2.36 -15.54
CA VAL A 120 -17.33 -1.21 -14.61
C VAL A 120 -18.56 -0.33 -14.85
N GLN A 121 -18.86 0.00 -16.10
CA GLN A 121 -20.03 0.80 -16.47
C GLN A 121 -21.34 0.11 -16.11
N LYS A 122 -21.45 -1.20 -16.36
CA LYS A 122 -22.64 -1.99 -16.03
C LYS A 122 -22.89 -2.00 -14.52
N GLU A 123 -21.84 -2.25 -13.72
CA GLU A 123 -21.95 -2.24 -12.25
C GLU A 123 -22.30 -0.84 -11.72
N GLU A 124 -21.67 0.21 -12.25
CA GLU A 124 -22.02 1.59 -11.89
C GLU A 124 -23.51 1.87 -12.18
N GLN A 125 -24.00 1.51 -13.36
CA GLN A 125 -25.41 1.71 -13.70
C GLN A 125 -26.36 0.94 -12.79
N GLN A 126 -26.01 -0.27 -12.39
CA GLN A 126 -26.82 -1.07 -11.45
C GLN A 126 -26.90 -0.38 -10.08
N VAL A 127 -25.78 0.10 -9.57
CA VAL A 127 -25.73 0.80 -8.28
C VAL A 127 -26.47 2.14 -8.36
N LEU A 128 -26.34 2.89 -9.46
CA LEU A 128 -27.07 4.15 -9.67
C LEU A 128 -28.59 3.90 -9.71
N LYS A 129 -29.07 2.87 -10.41
CA LYS A 129 -30.47 2.50 -10.42
C LYS A 129 -31.00 2.15 -9.02
N ALA A 130 -30.20 1.44 -8.23
CA ALA A 130 -30.55 1.11 -6.85
C ALA A 130 -30.60 2.36 -5.95
N LEU A 131 -29.66 3.30 -6.13
CA LEU A 131 -29.67 4.59 -5.42
C LEU A 131 -30.91 5.43 -5.80
N ASP A 132 -31.23 5.49 -7.09
CA ASP A 132 -32.40 6.22 -7.58
C ASP A 132 -33.70 5.61 -7.06
N TYR A 133 -33.78 4.27 -7.04
CA TYR A 133 -34.90 3.55 -6.44
C TYR A 133 -35.10 3.91 -4.96
N GLU A 134 -34.04 3.91 -4.16
CA GLU A 134 -34.09 4.29 -2.75
C GLU A 134 -34.55 5.76 -2.55
N VAL A 135 -34.09 6.67 -3.41
CA VAL A 135 -34.47 8.08 -3.35
C VAL A 135 -35.96 8.27 -3.69
N ILE A 136 -36.44 7.61 -4.73
CA ILE A 136 -37.83 7.72 -5.21
C ILE A 136 -38.82 7.14 -4.20
N ASN A 137 -38.47 6.02 -3.58
CA ASN A 137 -39.34 5.32 -2.63
C ASN A 137 -39.27 5.83 -1.19
N ASN A 138 -38.36 6.74 -0.89
CA ASN A 138 -38.23 7.31 0.45
C ASN A 138 -38.99 8.66 0.56
N PRO A 139 -40.07 8.73 1.35
CA PRO A 139 -40.87 9.97 1.47
C PRO A 139 -40.07 11.19 1.95
N LYS A 140 -39.01 10.98 2.76
CA LYS A 140 -38.13 12.06 3.22
C LYS A 140 -37.31 12.68 2.11
N LEU A 141 -37.16 11.99 0.97
CA LEU A 141 -36.31 12.37 -0.14
C LEU A 141 -37.08 12.93 -1.35
N LYS A 142 -38.39 13.14 -1.23
CA LYS A 142 -39.27 13.63 -2.33
C LYS A 142 -38.75 14.86 -3.06
N LYS A 143 -38.01 15.72 -2.41
CA LYS A 143 -37.45 16.95 -3.03
C LYS A 143 -36.23 16.69 -3.95
N PHE A 144 -35.69 15.48 -3.99
CA PHE A 144 -34.52 15.12 -4.76
C PHE A 144 -34.85 14.42 -6.08
N TRP A 145 -36.14 14.26 -6.39
CA TRP A 145 -36.59 13.70 -7.63
C TRP A 145 -37.84 14.41 -8.12
N SER A 146 -38.12 14.35 -9.41
CA SER A 146 -39.31 14.89 -10.06
C SER A 146 -39.79 13.93 -11.15
N VAL A 147 -41.07 14.01 -11.47
CA VAL A 147 -41.62 13.29 -12.63
C VAL A 147 -41.28 14.11 -13.86
N TYR A 148 -40.59 13.48 -14.81
CA TYR A 148 -40.27 14.08 -16.09
C TYR A 148 -41.14 13.40 -17.15
N GLN A 149 -41.80 14.19 -18.00
CA GLN A 149 -42.58 13.76 -19.14
C GLN A 149 -42.28 14.69 -20.30
N ASP A 150 -41.85 14.16 -21.41
CA ASP A 150 -41.81 14.89 -22.69
C ASP A 150 -42.97 14.45 -23.60
N LEU A 151 -43.05 15.08 -24.79
CA LEU A 151 -44.12 14.83 -25.75
C LEU A 151 -44.15 13.41 -26.30
N PHE A 152 -43.11 12.60 -26.11
CA PHE A 152 -42.90 11.29 -26.72
C PHE A 152 -42.64 10.16 -25.71
N THR A 153 -42.52 10.49 -24.43
CA THR A 153 -42.21 9.49 -23.40
C THR A 153 -43.26 9.41 -22.32
N THR A 154 -43.36 8.22 -21.70
CA THR A 154 -44.15 8.03 -20.49
C THR A 154 -43.53 8.81 -19.32
N ALA A 155 -44.43 9.29 -18.44
CA ALA A 155 -43.97 10.02 -17.22
C ALA A 155 -43.11 9.12 -16.35
N GLU A 156 -41.81 9.43 -16.24
CA GLU A 156 -40.86 8.67 -15.44
C GLU A 156 -40.25 9.53 -14.31
N PRO A 157 -40.11 8.98 -13.10
CA PRO A 157 -39.42 9.66 -12.03
C PRO A 157 -37.91 9.74 -12.31
N ARG A 158 -37.32 10.93 -12.19
CA ARG A 158 -35.87 11.16 -12.34
C ARG A 158 -35.31 11.76 -11.07
N VAL A 159 -34.20 11.20 -10.61
CA VAL A 159 -33.47 11.70 -9.45
C VAL A 159 -32.55 12.86 -9.87
N ASN A 160 -32.68 13.99 -9.19
CA ASN A 160 -31.95 15.22 -9.45
C ASN A 160 -30.74 15.36 -8.52
N VAL A 161 -29.93 14.30 -8.42
CA VAL A 161 -28.76 14.22 -7.55
C VAL A 161 -27.53 13.81 -8.38
N ASN A 162 -26.51 14.64 -8.34
CA ASN A 162 -25.19 14.24 -8.84
C ASN A 162 -24.47 13.43 -7.78
N TRP A 163 -24.46 12.11 -7.93
CA TRP A 163 -23.83 11.17 -7.00
C TRP A 163 -22.28 11.26 -6.96
N SER A 164 -21.64 11.98 -7.89
CA SER A 164 -20.21 12.29 -7.81
C SER A 164 -19.92 13.48 -6.88
N SER A 165 -20.94 14.32 -6.57
CA SER A 165 -20.79 15.51 -5.74
C SER A 165 -20.89 15.21 -4.23
N PRO A 166 -19.81 15.38 -3.43
CA PRO A 166 -19.88 15.19 -1.98
C PRO A 166 -20.95 16.08 -1.31
N ALA A 167 -21.10 17.32 -1.77
CA ALA A 167 -22.08 18.26 -1.22
C ALA A 167 -23.53 17.81 -1.45
N GLN A 168 -23.83 17.25 -2.65
CA GLN A 168 -25.18 16.75 -2.94
C GLN A 168 -25.47 15.44 -2.19
N LYS A 169 -24.51 14.51 -2.12
CA LYS A 169 -24.60 13.32 -1.29
C LYS A 169 -24.92 13.67 0.17
N LEU A 170 -24.21 14.64 0.74
CA LEU A 170 -24.40 15.06 2.13
C LEU A 170 -25.79 15.67 2.35
N LYS A 171 -26.31 16.43 1.37
CA LYS A 171 -27.70 16.97 1.45
C LYS A 171 -28.75 15.88 1.46
N VAL A 172 -28.56 14.80 0.70
CA VAL A 172 -29.47 13.63 0.69
C VAL A 172 -29.36 12.88 2.00
N LEU A 173 -28.15 12.55 2.45
CA LEU A 173 -27.89 11.84 3.70
C LEU A 173 -28.48 12.54 4.92
N ASN A 174 -28.36 13.88 4.99
CA ASN A 174 -28.90 14.67 6.10
C ASN A 174 -30.43 14.78 6.12
N LYS A 175 -31.12 14.15 5.17
CA LYS A 175 -32.58 13.97 5.25
C LYS A 175 -32.99 12.64 5.87
N VAL A 176 -32.13 11.65 5.81
CA VAL A 176 -32.39 10.32 6.38
C VAL A 176 -31.75 10.13 7.75
N GLY A 177 -30.61 10.80 8.01
CA GLY A 177 -29.86 10.72 9.26
C GLY A 177 -29.05 11.99 9.55
N LYS A 178 -28.13 11.89 10.48
CA LYS A 178 -27.17 12.96 10.81
C LYS A 178 -25.78 12.59 10.30
N PHE A 179 -25.28 13.31 9.32
CA PHE A 179 -23.98 13.06 8.69
C PHE A 179 -23.17 14.37 8.59
N GLU A 180 -21.95 14.37 9.06
CA GLU A 180 -21.04 15.52 8.94
C GLU A 180 -20.23 15.49 7.65
N THR A 181 -20.01 14.30 7.08
CA THR A 181 -19.16 14.09 5.92
C THR A 181 -19.59 12.86 5.10
N THR A 182 -19.17 12.81 3.84
CA THR A 182 -19.33 11.66 2.95
C THR A 182 -18.07 10.80 2.84
N LYS A 183 -17.07 10.99 3.75
CA LYS A 183 -15.87 10.17 3.78
C LYS A 183 -16.23 8.72 4.08
N MET A 184 -15.57 7.78 3.38
CA MET A 184 -15.84 6.35 3.47
C MET A 184 -15.85 5.82 4.91
N GLN A 185 -14.87 6.26 5.72
CA GLN A 185 -14.75 5.84 7.12
C GLN A 185 -15.98 6.18 7.98
N GLU A 186 -16.62 7.33 7.72
CA GLU A 186 -17.83 7.74 8.43
C GLU A 186 -19.07 7.03 7.89
N LEU A 187 -19.14 6.84 6.56
CA LEU A 187 -20.23 6.09 5.95
C LEU A 187 -20.25 4.62 6.42
N GLU A 188 -19.08 3.98 6.50
CA GLU A 188 -18.97 2.60 6.95
C GLU A 188 -19.50 2.38 8.38
N LYS A 189 -19.44 3.38 9.25
CA LYS A 189 -19.99 3.30 10.61
C LYS A 189 -21.51 3.23 10.64
N GLN A 190 -22.19 3.80 9.65
CA GLN A 190 -23.65 3.97 9.62
C GLN A 190 -24.32 3.14 8.51
N LYS A 191 -23.58 2.28 7.79
CA LYS A 191 -24.10 1.51 6.65
C LYS A 191 -25.27 0.57 7.00
N ARG A 192 -25.35 0.13 8.26
CA ARG A 192 -26.39 -0.77 8.73
C ARG A 192 -27.72 -0.07 8.99
N ASP A 193 -27.63 1.17 9.46
CA ASP A 193 -28.80 1.93 9.87
C ASP A 193 -29.53 2.51 8.66
N TYR A 194 -28.82 2.63 7.53
CA TYR A 194 -29.32 3.28 6.33
C TYR A 194 -28.95 2.52 5.06
N PRO A 195 -29.89 1.83 4.37
CA PRO A 195 -29.63 1.14 3.09
C PRO A 195 -29.01 2.04 2.03
N LEU A 196 -29.41 3.31 2.00
CA LEU A 196 -28.81 4.33 1.11
C LEU A 196 -27.31 4.49 1.33
N VAL A 197 -26.82 4.35 2.55
CA VAL A 197 -25.39 4.49 2.88
C VAL A 197 -24.60 3.32 2.31
N ASP A 198 -25.10 2.10 2.38
CA ASP A 198 -24.44 0.93 1.78
C ASP A 198 -24.33 1.06 0.25
N LEU A 199 -25.38 1.52 -0.40
CA LEU A 199 -25.37 1.81 -1.83
C LEU A 199 -24.38 2.92 -2.19
N LEU A 200 -24.27 3.97 -1.39
CA LEU A 200 -23.28 5.05 -1.59
C LEU A 200 -21.85 4.54 -1.41
N ILE A 201 -21.61 3.63 -0.49
CA ILE A 201 -20.31 2.98 -0.33
C ILE A 201 -19.96 2.18 -1.59
N LYS A 202 -20.88 1.37 -2.10
CA LYS A 202 -20.72 0.63 -3.35
C LYS A 202 -20.45 1.55 -4.53
N TYR A 203 -21.26 2.61 -4.66
CA TYR A 203 -21.06 3.63 -5.70
C TYR A 203 -19.68 4.29 -5.60
N ASN A 204 -19.25 4.69 -4.42
CA ASN A 204 -17.95 5.35 -4.25
C ASN A 204 -16.79 4.40 -4.64
N LYS A 205 -16.90 3.10 -4.34
CA LYS A 205 -15.89 2.10 -4.73
C LYS A 205 -15.82 1.95 -6.26
N ILE A 206 -16.97 1.75 -6.93
CA ILE A 206 -16.98 1.57 -8.37
C ILE A 206 -16.61 2.86 -9.11
N ASN A 207 -17.09 4.02 -8.67
CA ASN A 207 -16.73 5.32 -9.23
C ASN A 207 -15.22 5.61 -9.10
N LYS A 208 -14.58 5.18 -8.01
CA LYS A 208 -13.12 5.27 -7.86
C LYS A 208 -12.41 4.41 -8.91
N LEU A 209 -12.84 3.16 -9.12
CA LEU A 209 -12.27 2.29 -10.16
C LEU A 209 -12.45 2.87 -11.56
N LYS A 210 -13.63 3.42 -11.84
CA LYS A 210 -13.94 4.07 -13.12
C LYS A 210 -13.02 5.27 -13.36
N THR A 211 -13.04 6.24 -12.45
CA THR A 211 -12.35 7.54 -12.65
C THR A 211 -10.83 7.45 -12.53
N ALA A 212 -10.30 6.54 -11.69
CA ALA A 212 -8.87 6.35 -11.51
C ALA A 212 -8.25 5.48 -12.62
N PHE A 213 -8.98 4.47 -13.12
CA PHE A 213 -8.44 3.47 -14.04
C PHE A 213 -9.24 3.36 -15.34
N ALA A 214 -10.53 2.97 -15.29
CA ALA A 214 -11.27 2.62 -16.51
C ALA A 214 -11.29 3.74 -17.55
N ASP A 215 -11.45 4.98 -17.11
CA ASP A 215 -11.53 6.14 -18.01
C ASP A 215 -10.16 6.70 -18.43
N LYS A 216 -9.08 6.44 -17.65
CA LYS A 216 -7.80 7.14 -17.83
C LYS A 216 -6.63 6.25 -18.23
N LEU A 217 -6.68 4.94 -17.94
CA LEU A 217 -5.48 4.11 -18.05
C LEU A 217 -4.90 4.08 -19.47
N GLU A 218 -5.74 4.09 -20.49
CA GLU A 218 -5.29 4.10 -21.89
C GLU A 218 -4.54 5.37 -22.28
N SER A 219 -4.80 6.52 -21.61
CA SER A 219 -4.08 7.77 -21.86
C SER A 219 -2.63 7.76 -21.35
N PHE A 220 -2.29 6.80 -20.50
CA PHE A 220 -0.91 6.60 -20.01
C PHE A 220 -0.08 5.67 -20.90
N ILE A 221 -0.68 5.11 -21.98
CA ILE A 221 0.10 4.29 -22.91
C ILE A 221 1.05 5.19 -23.69
N ASN A 222 2.35 4.94 -23.50
CA ASN A 222 3.39 5.67 -24.25
C ASN A 222 3.31 5.30 -25.73
N PRO A 223 3.25 6.28 -26.66
CA PRO A 223 3.06 6.02 -28.10
C PRO A 223 4.27 5.36 -28.77
N GLN A 224 5.45 5.42 -28.16
CA GLN A 224 6.67 4.81 -28.71
C GLN A 224 6.85 3.36 -28.22
N THR A 225 6.66 3.12 -26.93
CA THR A 225 6.88 1.80 -26.31
C THR A 225 5.62 0.94 -26.32
N HIS A 226 4.44 1.54 -26.53
CA HIS A 226 3.10 0.93 -26.41
C HIS A 226 2.84 0.31 -25.02
N ARG A 227 3.50 0.83 -23.97
CA ARG A 227 3.42 0.37 -22.60
C ARG A 227 3.04 1.51 -21.66
N ILE A 228 2.61 1.14 -20.48
CA ILE A 228 2.35 2.05 -19.36
C ILE A 228 3.59 2.05 -18.46
N HIS A 229 4.18 3.20 -18.30
CA HIS A 229 5.34 3.44 -17.43
C HIS A 229 4.85 4.23 -16.21
N THR A 230 4.80 3.56 -15.06
CA THR A 230 4.39 4.20 -13.81
C THR A 230 5.62 4.82 -13.12
N ASN A 231 5.45 5.98 -12.48
CA ASN A 231 6.53 6.62 -11.72
C ASN A 231 6.54 6.11 -10.28
N PHE A 232 7.69 5.66 -9.78
CA PHE A 232 7.83 5.20 -8.39
C PHE A 232 8.37 6.29 -7.48
N TRP A 233 7.71 6.48 -6.35
CA TRP A 233 8.27 7.19 -5.21
C TRP A 233 8.84 6.15 -4.24
N GLN A 234 10.17 6.09 -4.18
CA GLN A 234 10.87 4.97 -3.56
C GLN A 234 10.69 4.87 -2.05
N ILE A 235 10.55 5.99 -1.32
CA ILE A 235 10.55 6.01 0.15
C ILE A 235 9.36 6.81 0.68
N LEU A 236 8.41 6.13 1.30
CA LEU A 236 7.39 6.73 2.16
C LEU A 236 7.83 6.72 3.64
N ASN A 237 7.06 7.34 4.52
CA ASN A 237 7.35 7.42 5.96
C ASN A 237 7.60 6.06 6.65
N THR A 238 7.11 4.97 6.11
CA THR A 238 7.34 3.60 6.60
C THR A 238 8.44 2.87 5.83
N GLY A 239 9.07 3.49 4.83
CA GLY A 239 10.00 2.85 3.91
C GLY A 239 9.33 2.18 2.71
N ARG A 240 7.99 2.04 2.70
CA ARG A 240 7.24 1.51 1.54
C ARG A 240 7.40 2.40 0.33
N VAL A 241 7.17 1.82 -0.85
CA VAL A 241 7.10 2.55 -2.11
C VAL A 241 5.65 2.93 -2.44
N SER A 242 5.49 3.96 -3.22
CA SER A 242 4.23 4.27 -3.91
C SER A 242 4.49 4.49 -5.38
N CYS A 243 3.45 4.46 -6.20
CA CYS A 243 3.57 4.84 -7.59
C CYS A 243 2.44 5.80 -8.00
N SER A 244 2.68 6.51 -9.10
CA SER A 244 1.76 7.51 -9.65
C SER A 244 1.86 7.53 -11.17
N GLU A 245 0.85 8.10 -11.80
CA GLU A 245 0.84 8.34 -13.25
C GLU A 245 1.07 7.10 -14.13
N PRO A 246 0.25 6.02 -13.96
CA PRO A 246 -0.86 5.82 -13.03
C PRO A 246 -0.45 5.08 -11.75
N ASN A 247 -1.27 5.14 -10.68
CA ASN A 247 -1.03 4.35 -9.47
C ASN A 247 -1.56 2.91 -9.62
N LEU A 248 -0.77 2.04 -10.22
CA LEU A 248 -1.13 0.64 -10.46
C LEU A 248 -1.22 -0.20 -9.17
N GLN A 249 -0.54 0.22 -8.10
CA GLN A 249 -0.59 -0.46 -6.80
C GLN A 249 -1.98 -0.40 -6.14
N GLN A 250 -2.88 0.49 -6.60
CA GLN A 250 -4.24 0.61 -6.10
C GLN A 250 -5.27 -0.22 -6.85
N ILE A 251 -4.89 -0.99 -7.88
CA ILE A 251 -5.80 -1.92 -8.56
C ILE A 251 -6.12 -3.08 -7.60
N PRO A 252 -7.39 -3.28 -7.21
CA PRO A 252 -7.76 -4.29 -6.22
C PRO A 252 -7.42 -5.71 -6.70
N ALA A 253 -6.85 -6.54 -5.82
CA ALA A 253 -6.56 -7.94 -6.16
C ALA A 253 -7.72 -8.90 -5.85
N ARG A 254 -8.60 -8.52 -4.90
CA ARG A 254 -9.60 -9.44 -4.32
C ARG A 254 -11.02 -9.26 -4.83
N THR A 255 -11.28 -8.24 -5.65
CA THR A 255 -12.58 -8.04 -6.29
C THR A 255 -12.56 -8.63 -7.69
N GLU A 256 -13.71 -9.10 -8.19
CA GLU A 256 -13.84 -9.66 -9.54
C GLU A 256 -13.34 -8.67 -10.60
N ILE A 257 -13.86 -7.45 -10.61
CA ILE A 257 -13.43 -6.40 -11.55
C ILE A 257 -11.93 -6.10 -11.40
N GLY A 258 -11.43 -5.99 -10.19
CA GLY A 258 -10.00 -5.74 -9.97
C GLY A 258 -9.11 -6.86 -10.47
N GLY A 259 -9.52 -8.12 -10.30
CA GLY A 259 -8.85 -9.28 -10.88
C GLY A 259 -8.83 -9.23 -12.40
N GLU A 260 -9.96 -8.89 -13.06
CA GLU A 260 -10.02 -8.73 -14.52
C GLU A 260 -9.18 -7.53 -14.99
N MET A 261 -9.15 -6.42 -14.24
CA MET A 261 -8.23 -5.29 -14.53
C MET A 261 -6.77 -5.73 -14.56
N ARG A 262 -6.32 -6.51 -13.55
CA ARG A 262 -4.93 -7.01 -13.50
C ARG A 262 -4.61 -7.91 -14.69
N LYS A 263 -5.51 -8.80 -15.07
CA LYS A 263 -5.35 -9.70 -16.21
C LYS A 263 -5.24 -8.99 -17.58
N CYS A 264 -5.56 -7.69 -17.66
CA CYS A 264 -5.32 -6.89 -18.84
C CYS A 264 -3.85 -6.49 -19.03
N PHE A 265 -3.01 -6.60 -18.00
CA PHE A 265 -1.58 -6.39 -18.12
C PHE A 265 -0.92 -7.70 -18.57
N VAL A 266 -0.42 -7.71 -19.79
CA VAL A 266 0.07 -8.89 -20.50
C VAL A 266 1.54 -8.74 -20.88
N VAL A 267 2.13 -9.81 -21.37
CA VAL A 267 3.46 -9.81 -22.00
C VAL A 267 3.33 -10.08 -23.50
N GLU A 268 4.39 -9.85 -24.25
CA GLU A 268 4.47 -10.14 -25.68
C GLU A 268 4.59 -11.66 -25.93
N ASP A 269 4.31 -12.07 -27.17
CA ASP A 269 4.53 -13.44 -27.63
C ASP A 269 6.00 -13.84 -27.45
N GLY A 270 6.23 -15.07 -27.00
CA GLY A 270 7.56 -15.57 -26.65
C GLY A 270 8.04 -15.19 -25.23
N TYR A 271 7.18 -14.52 -24.44
CA TYR A 271 7.44 -14.20 -23.04
C TYR A 271 6.32 -14.70 -22.11
N LYS A 272 6.68 -14.86 -20.83
CA LYS A 272 5.75 -15.14 -19.71
C LYS A 272 5.86 -14.06 -18.66
N MET A 273 4.77 -13.83 -17.93
CA MET A 273 4.77 -13.08 -16.69
C MET A 273 5.08 -14.05 -15.54
N VAL A 274 6.12 -13.78 -14.80
CA VAL A 274 6.46 -14.54 -13.58
C VAL A 274 6.33 -13.59 -12.40
N GLY A 275 5.36 -13.88 -11.54
CA GLY A 275 5.11 -13.11 -10.31
C GLY A 275 5.52 -13.89 -9.08
N GLY A 276 6.21 -13.26 -8.12
CA GLY A 276 6.54 -13.80 -6.81
C GLY A 276 5.91 -12.93 -5.71
N ASP A 277 5.25 -13.58 -4.75
CA ASP A 277 4.56 -12.94 -3.61
C ASP A 277 5.06 -13.56 -2.29
N PHE A 278 5.46 -12.75 -1.31
CA PHE A 278 5.90 -13.27 -0.02
C PHE A 278 4.71 -13.80 0.79
N SER A 279 4.73 -15.08 1.12
CA SER A 279 3.64 -15.74 1.83
C SER A 279 3.57 -15.30 3.30
N GLY A 280 2.56 -14.51 3.64
CA GLY A 280 2.32 -14.05 5.01
C GLY A 280 3.45 -13.18 5.58
N CYS A 281 4.11 -12.37 4.75
CA CYS A 281 5.30 -11.59 5.08
C CYS A 281 5.18 -10.84 6.41
N GLU A 282 4.17 -9.99 6.57
CA GLU A 282 4.01 -9.18 7.79
C GLU A 282 3.77 -10.03 9.04
N LEU A 283 3.08 -11.17 8.91
CA LEU A 283 2.87 -12.09 10.05
C LEU A 283 4.18 -12.78 10.46
N ARG A 284 5.03 -13.15 9.50
CA ARG A 284 6.38 -13.71 9.77
C ARG A 284 7.29 -12.67 10.42
N ILE A 285 7.22 -11.41 9.98
CA ILE A 285 7.93 -10.29 10.61
C ILE A 285 7.46 -10.09 12.06
N ILE A 286 6.16 -10.17 12.34
CA ILE A 286 5.64 -10.07 13.71
C ILE A 286 6.13 -11.25 14.56
N ALA A 287 6.11 -12.47 14.03
CA ALA A 287 6.65 -13.65 14.70
C ALA A 287 8.13 -13.48 15.05
N GLU A 288 8.93 -13.02 14.08
CA GLU A 288 10.36 -12.74 14.25
C GLU A 288 10.61 -11.69 15.34
N TYR A 289 9.91 -10.58 15.29
CA TYR A 289 10.17 -9.45 16.19
C TYR A 289 9.61 -9.67 17.59
N SER A 290 8.46 -10.32 17.72
CA SER A 290 7.86 -10.62 19.03
C SER A 290 8.47 -11.84 19.71
N LYS A 291 9.04 -12.77 18.92
CA LYS A 291 9.51 -14.09 19.39
C LYS A 291 8.42 -14.84 20.18
N ASP A 292 7.15 -14.69 19.75
CA ASP A 292 6.05 -15.42 20.37
C ASP A 292 6.10 -16.90 20.00
N PRO A 293 6.11 -17.81 21.00
CA PRO A 293 6.30 -19.23 20.74
C PRO A 293 5.19 -19.85 19.88
N VAL A 294 3.94 -19.42 20.05
CA VAL A 294 2.80 -19.91 19.27
C VAL A 294 2.94 -19.57 17.79
N TRP A 295 3.39 -18.34 17.49
CA TRP A 295 3.62 -17.90 16.12
C TRP A 295 4.84 -18.56 15.49
N LEU A 296 5.95 -18.64 16.25
CA LEU A 296 7.17 -19.30 15.75
C LEU A 296 6.90 -20.78 15.45
N GLU A 297 6.27 -21.51 16.38
CA GLU A 297 5.94 -22.92 16.21
C GLU A 297 5.03 -23.16 14.99
N ALA A 298 4.00 -22.34 14.81
CA ALA A 298 3.10 -22.45 13.67
C ALA A 298 3.86 -22.35 12.33
N PHE A 299 4.78 -21.38 12.20
CA PHE A 299 5.56 -21.23 10.98
C PHE A 299 6.67 -22.27 10.79
N LEU A 300 7.28 -22.75 11.88
CA LEU A 300 8.27 -23.83 11.81
C LEU A 300 7.66 -25.16 11.39
N ASN A 301 6.44 -25.44 11.86
CA ASN A 301 5.71 -26.67 11.54
C ASN A 301 4.87 -26.57 10.25
N ASP A 302 4.96 -25.44 9.52
CA ASP A 302 4.15 -25.17 8.33
C ASP A 302 2.63 -25.21 8.57
N GLU A 303 2.20 -24.84 9.78
CA GLU A 303 0.78 -24.78 10.15
C GLU A 303 0.14 -23.48 9.67
N ASP A 304 -1.16 -23.52 9.35
CA ASP A 304 -1.93 -22.31 9.09
C ASP A 304 -2.13 -21.50 10.37
N LEU A 305 -1.33 -20.44 10.53
CA LEU A 305 -1.37 -19.56 11.71
C LEU A 305 -2.78 -19.05 12.00
N HIS A 306 -3.57 -18.71 10.96
CA HIS A 306 -4.93 -18.21 11.16
C HIS A 306 -5.84 -19.29 11.76
N SER A 307 -5.70 -20.54 11.35
CA SER A 307 -6.45 -21.66 11.90
C SER A 307 -6.01 -22.00 13.34
N LYS A 308 -4.71 -22.03 13.60
CA LYS A 308 -4.17 -22.27 14.95
C LYS A 308 -4.65 -21.22 15.96
N LEU A 309 -4.51 -19.94 15.60
CA LEU A 309 -4.98 -18.83 16.45
C LEU A 309 -6.50 -18.80 16.57
N CYS A 310 -7.24 -19.20 15.53
CA CYS A 310 -8.68 -19.32 15.56
C CYS A 310 -9.17 -20.31 16.63
N ALA A 311 -8.58 -21.52 16.62
CA ALA A 311 -8.90 -22.55 17.61
C ALA A 311 -8.65 -22.05 19.05
N LEU A 312 -7.51 -21.37 19.29
CA LEU A 312 -7.15 -20.80 20.58
C LEU A 312 -8.04 -19.61 21.02
N THR A 313 -8.39 -18.74 20.08
CA THR A 313 -9.16 -17.51 20.40
C THR A 313 -10.63 -17.82 20.69
N PHE A 314 -11.21 -18.75 19.93
CA PHE A 314 -12.64 -19.09 20.04
C PHE A 314 -12.93 -20.33 20.88
N ASP A 315 -11.88 -20.99 21.39
CA ASP A 315 -11.97 -22.26 22.15
C ASP A 315 -12.75 -23.35 21.36
N ILE A 316 -12.40 -23.53 20.08
CA ILE A 316 -13.01 -24.51 19.18
C ILE A 316 -11.97 -25.49 18.63
N PRO A 317 -12.37 -26.74 18.29
CA PRO A 317 -11.50 -27.69 17.62
C PRO A 317 -10.94 -27.15 16.28
N ILE A 318 -9.74 -27.54 15.92
CA ILE A 318 -9.07 -27.08 14.69
C ILE A 318 -9.84 -27.45 13.41
N GLU A 319 -10.57 -28.56 13.42
CA GLU A 319 -11.46 -29.01 12.34
C GLU A 319 -12.68 -28.11 12.15
N ASP A 320 -13.06 -27.34 13.16
CA ASP A 320 -14.23 -26.47 13.15
C ASP A 320 -13.97 -25.04 12.68
N VAL A 321 -12.70 -24.65 12.56
CA VAL A 321 -12.32 -23.27 12.22
C VAL A 321 -12.82 -22.80 10.82
N LYS A 322 -13.10 -23.76 9.92
CA LYS A 322 -13.66 -23.47 8.59
C LYS A 322 -15.18 -23.48 8.55
N LYS A 323 -15.85 -23.81 9.67
CA LYS A 323 -17.32 -23.73 9.79
C LYS A 323 -17.79 -22.28 9.91
N PRO A 324 -19.06 -21.99 9.54
CA PRO A 324 -19.68 -20.72 9.84
C PRO A 324 -19.62 -20.38 11.33
N SER A 325 -19.36 -19.10 11.65
CA SER A 325 -19.29 -18.71 13.06
C SER A 325 -20.68 -18.63 13.70
N SER A 326 -20.76 -18.94 15.00
CA SER A 326 -22.03 -18.92 15.74
C SER A 326 -22.62 -17.51 15.88
N PHE A 327 -21.79 -16.47 15.83
CA PHE A 327 -22.20 -15.06 15.97
C PHE A 327 -22.29 -14.30 14.63
N LYS A 328 -21.74 -14.85 13.55
CA LYS A 328 -21.85 -14.31 12.20
C LYS A 328 -21.84 -15.45 11.17
N PRO A 329 -22.99 -16.12 10.92
CA PRO A 329 -23.06 -17.33 10.11
C PRO A 329 -22.66 -17.16 8.63
N ASP A 330 -22.63 -15.95 8.10
CA ASP A 330 -22.15 -15.61 6.77
C ASP A 330 -20.62 -15.60 6.65
N LEU A 331 -19.89 -15.65 7.78
CA LEU A 331 -18.44 -15.72 7.84
C LEU A 331 -17.96 -16.97 8.58
N LYS A 332 -16.88 -17.55 8.09
CA LYS A 332 -16.17 -18.64 8.78
C LYS A 332 -15.34 -18.08 9.93
N TYR A 333 -15.21 -18.84 11.01
CA TYR A 333 -14.35 -18.48 12.14
C TYR A 333 -12.93 -18.08 11.72
N ARG A 334 -12.32 -18.83 10.80
CA ARG A 334 -10.99 -18.55 10.28
C ARG A 334 -10.89 -17.21 9.55
N ASP A 335 -11.91 -16.80 8.80
CA ASP A 335 -11.91 -15.51 8.08
C ASP A 335 -12.03 -14.35 9.06
N ILE A 336 -12.81 -14.53 10.12
CA ILE A 336 -12.89 -13.59 11.23
C ILE A 336 -11.53 -13.49 11.92
N GLN A 337 -10.89 -14.62 12.24
CA GLN A 337 -9.56 -14.64 12.85
C GLN A 337 -8.50 -13.99 11.97
N LYS A 338 -8.57 -14.16 10.66
CA LYS A 338 -7.69 -13.44 9.73
C LYS A 338 -7.83 -11.93 9.89
N THR A 339 -9.06 -11.44 10.00
CA THR A 339 -9.34 -10.02 10.25
C THR A 339 -8.79 -9.56 11.60
N ILE A 340 -8.91 -10.39 12.64
CA ILE A 340 -8.38 -10.12 13.99
C ILE A 340 -6.85 -10.05 13.93
N ASN A 341 -6.17 -11.02 13.34
CA ASN A 341 -4.71 -11.08 13.29
C ASN A 341 -4.11 -9.81 12.65
N PHE A 342 -4.60 -9.42 11.48
CA PHE A 342 -4.13 -8.20 10.82
C PHE A 342 -4.60 -6.94 11.56
N GLY A 343 -5.85 -6.91 12.01
CA GLY A 343 -6.39 -5.74 12.70
C GLY A 343 -5.64 -5.41 13.99
N LEU A 344 -5.40 -6.40 14.84
CA LEU A 344 -4.70 -6.19 16.11
C LEU A 344 -3.22 -5.88 15.92
N ALA A 345 -2.56 -6.48 14.91
CA ALA A 345 -1.20 -6.13 14.52
C ALA A 345 -1.08 -4.64 14.16
N TYR A 346 -2.15 -4.03 13.62
CA TYR A 346 -2.21 -2.61 13.27
C TYR A 346 -2.88 -1.73 14.32
N GLY A 347 -3.09 -2.23 15.53
CA GLY A 347 -3.65 -1.46 16.64
C GLY A 347 -5.15 -1.23 16.53
N MET A 348 -5.90 -2.21 15.99
CA MET A 348 -7.37 -2.20 15.99
C MET A 348 -7.89 -2.17 17.42
N SER A 349 -8.84 -1.27 17.69
CA SER A 349 -9.55 -1.21 18.96
C SER A 349 -10.75 -2.15 18.99
N GLU A 350 -11.27 -2.41 20.20
CA GLU A 350 -12.50 -3.17 20.41
C GLU A 350 -13.70 -2.56 19.67
N TYR A 351 -13.77 -1.24 19.58
CA TYR A 351 -14.82 -0.54 18.83
C TYR A 351 -14.76 -0.88 17.34
N LYS A 352 -13.54 -0.86 16.76
CA LYS A 352 -13.36 -1.17 15.34
C LYS A 352 -13.56 -2.66 15.06
N LEU A 353 -13.15 -3.53 15.96
CA LEU A 353 -13.42 -4.97 15.82
C LEU A 353 -14.92 -5.24 15.88
N ALA A 354 -15.62 -4.70 16.90
CA ALA A 354 -17.07 -4.82 17.06
C ALA A 354 -17.82 -4.39 15.78
N ASP A 355 -17.42 -3.25 15.21
CA ASP A 355 -17.97 -2.76 13.95
C ASP A 355 -17.66 -3.69 12.76
N THR A 356 -16.44 -4.22 12.69
CA THR A 356 -15.99 -5.01 11.53
C THR A 356 -16.64 -6.38 11.45
N ILE A 357 -16.76 -7.07 12.59
CA ILE A 357 -17.35 -8.41 12.66
C ILE A 357 -18.80 -8.42 13.18
N GLU A 358 -19.35 -7.24 13.45
CA GLU A 358 -20.76 -7.02 13.76
C GLU A 358 -21.24 -7.69 15.07
N ILE A 359 -20.47 -7.49 16.14
CA ILE A 359 -20.80 -7.98 17.48
C ILE A 359 -20.85 -6.83 18.50
N PRO A 360 -21.43 -7.03 19.69
CA PRO A 360 -21.36 -6.07 20.78
C PRO A 360 -19.91 -5.75 21.20
N ILE A 361 -19.66 -4.52 21.63
CA ILE A 361 -18.32 -4.07 22.07
C ILE A 361 -17.74 -4.94 23.20
N PRO A 362 -18.52 -5.35 24.23
CA PRO A 362 -18.02 -6.26 25.27
C PRO A 362 -17.50 -7.59 24.72
N ASP A 363 -18.19 -8.15 23.72
CA ASP A 363 -17.80 -9.41 23.10
C ASP A 363 -16.52 -9.25 22.27
N ALA A 364 -16.40 -8.14 21.52
CA ALA A 364 -15.18 -7.79 20.80
C ALA A 364 -13.98 -7.65 21.76
N LYS A 365 -14.17 -7.00 22.92
CA LYS A 365 -13.15 -6.90 23.95
C LYS A 365 -12.76 -8.26 24.50
N ALA A 366 -13.73 -9.13 24.80
CA ALA A 366 -13.47 -10.49 25.28
C ALA A 366 -12.66 -11.31 24.26
N ILE A 367 -12.95 -11.18 22.96
CA ILE A 367 -12.18 -11.81 21.88
C ILE A 367 -10.74 -11.29 21.85
N ILE A 368 -10.54 -9.97 21.93
CA ILE A 368 -9.19 -9.36 21.97
C ILE A 368 -8.39 -9.85 23.18
N ASP A 369 -9.03 -9.91 24.35
CA ASP A 369 -8.40 -10.41 25.58
C ASP A 369 -8.02 -11.89 25.48
N LYS A 370 -8.86 -12.72 24.86
CA LYS A 370 -8.56 -14.14 24.58
C LYS A 370 -7.39 -14.28 23.61
N PHE A 371 -7.42 -13.53 22.50
CA PHE A 371 -6.33 -13.51 21.52
C PHE A 371 -5.00 -13.18 22.19
N PHE A 372 -4.91 -12.08 22.93
CA PHE A 372 -3.64 -11.68 23.57
C PHE A 372 -3.21 -12.56 24.75
N ARG A 373 -4.13 -13.30 25.34
CA ARG A 373 -3.75 -14.38 26.29
C ARG A 373 -3.08 -15.55 25.58
N ALA A 374 -3.53 -15.89 24.37
CA ALA A 374 -2.92 -16.95 23.57
C ALA A 374 -1.54 -16.54 23.04
N VAL A 375 -1.29 -15.24 22.81
CA VAL A 375 -0.04 -14.71 22.21
C VAL A 375 0.54 -13.55 23.03
N PRO A 376 0.98 -13.79 24.26
CA PRO A 376 1.36 -12.73 25.20
C PRO A 376 2.59 -11.93 24.74
N LYS A 377 3.55 -12.54 24.03
CA LYS A 377 4.74 -11.84 23.54
C LYS A 377 4.42 -10.92 22.37
N VAL A 378 3.45 -11.27 21.51
CA VAL A 378 2.93 -10.33 20.50
C VAL A 378 2.37 -9.10 21.17
N LYS A 379 1.55 -9.27 22.23
CA LYS A 379 1.00 -8.14 22.99
C LYS A 379 2.10 -7.26 23.57
N GLN A 380 3.06 -7.88 24.27
CA GLN A 380 4.19 -7.14 24.88
C GLN A 380 4.97 -6.34 23.84
N PHE A 381 5.24 -6.94 22.69
CA PHE A 381 5.93 -6.29 21.57
C PHE A 381 5.15 -5.07 21.06
N LEU A 382 3.86 -5.22 20.75
CA LEU A 382 3.02 -4.12 20.26
C LEU A 382 2.88 -3.00 21.30
N ASP A 383 2.70 -3.32 22.58
CA ASP A 383 2.59 -2.34 23.67
C ASP A 383 3.91 -1.59 23.87
N MET A 384 5.04 -2.27 23.75
CA MET A 384 6.38 -1.66 23.80
C MET A 384 6.56 -0.65 22.66
N LEU A 385 6.21 -1.03 21.43
CA LEU A 385 6.29 -0.13 20.27
C LEU A 385 5.40 1.11 20.43
N GLY A 386 4.18 0.93 20.88
CA GLY A 386 3.24 2.03 21.09
C GLY A 386 3.76 3.02 22.13
N LYS A 387 4.24 2.52 23.29
CA LYS A 387 4.84 3.33 24.33
C LYS A 387 6.10 4.06 23.85
N ALA A 388 7.00 3.38 23.13
CA ALA A 388 8.23 3.97 22.62
C ALA A 388 7.94 5.16 21.69
N GLY A 389 6.98 5.03 20.76
CA GLY A 389 6.65 6.13 19.86
C GLY A 389 6.11 7.37 20.57
N VAL A 390 5.23 7.19 21.54
CA VAL A 390 4.65 8.30 22.33
C VAL A 390 5.68 8.93 23.25
N SER A 391 6.59 8.15 23.86
CA SER A 391 7.57 8.68 24.81
C SER A 391 8.81 9.29 24.17
N ALA A 392 9.31 8.70 23.07
CA ALA A 392 10.56 9.09 22.42
C ALA A 392 10.36 9.92 21.14
N GLY A 393 9.12 10.09 20.66
CA GLY A 393 8.82 10.79 19.41
C GLY A 393 9.39 10.10 18.18
N ARG A 394 9.75 8.84 18.29
CA ARG A 394 10.28 8.06 17.17
C ARG A 394 10.16 6.57 17.42
N ILE A 395 10.16 5.81 16.32
CA ILE A 395 10.24 4.35 16.34
C ILE A 395 11.29 3.87 15.32
N ARG A 396 11.86 2.70 15.56
CA ARG A 396 12.81 2.05 14.64
C ARG A 396 12.34 0.66 14.26
N THR A 397 12.67 0.24 13.03
CA THR A 397 12.64 -1.19 12.69
C THR A 397 13.75 -1.90 13.46
N PRO A 398 13.60 -3.19 13.80
CA PRO A 398 14.71 -4.01 14.30
C PRO A 398 15.88 -4.12 13.30
N PRO A 399 17.05 -4.61 13.76
CA PRO A 399 18.17 -4.89 12.85
C PRO A 399 17.75 -5.81 11.67
N PRO A 400 18.49 -5.77 10.54
CA PRO A 400 19.72 -5.02 10.33
C PRO A 400 19.51 -3.53 10.02
N TYR A 401 18.38 -3.14 9.44
CA TYR A 401 18.20 -1.81 8.85
C TYR A 401 18.02 -0.69 9.85
N ARG A 402 17.26 -0.92 10.97
CA ARG A 402 17.01 0.10 12.01
C ARG A 402 16.38 1.39 11.49
N ARG A 403 15.60 1.31 10.38
CA ARG A 403 14.90 2.44 9.77
C ARG A 403 14.13 3.24 10.81
N ILE A 404 14.22 4.57 10.78
CA ILE A 404 13.56 5.46 11.73
C ILE A 404 12.29 6.04 11.11
N ARG A 405 11.26 6.19 11.95
CA ARG A 405 10.14 7.08 11.72
C ARG A 405 9.99 8.04 12.88
N TRP A 406 9.92 9.33 12.59
CA TRP A 406 9.73 10.40 13.57
C TRP A 406 8.26 10.75 13.72
N PHE A 407 7.90 11.35 14.89
CA PHE A 407 6.58 11.85 15.22
C PHE A 407 6.75 13.22 15.90
N ASP A 408 6.50 14.31 15.18
CA ASP A 408 6.75 15.67 15.68
C ASP A 408 5.79 16.03 16.81
N ASP A 409 4.52 15.57 16.77
CA ASP A 409 3.49 15.88 17.75
C ASP A 409 3.45 14.95 18.97
N TYR A 410 4.53 14.21 19.27
CA TYR A 410 4.54 13.22 20.37
C TYR A 410 4.39 13.84 21.77
N LYS A 411 4.57 15.14 21.92
CA LYS A 411 4.35 15.90 23.16
C LYS A 411 2.97 16.55 23.26
N SER A 412 2.07 16.27 22.30
CA SER A 412 0.72 16.82 22.31
C SER A 412 -0.09 16.34 23.52
N ASP A 413 -0.95 17.20 24.06
CA ASP A 413 -1.93 16.85 25.10
C ASP A 413 -3.21 16.23 24.50
N ASP A 414 -3.37 16.25 23.17
CA ASP A 414 -4.54 15.65 22.50
C ASP A 414 -4.40 14.12 22.43
N ARG A 415 -5.28 13.44 23.17
CA ARG A 415 -5.36 11.96 23.19
C ARG A 415 -5.59 11.34 21.82
N LYS A 416 -6.22 12.05 20.88
CA LYS A 416 -6.45 11.53 19.51
C LYS A 416 -5.13 11.51 18.74
N ILE A 417 -4.30 12.54 18.89
CA ILE A 417 -2.97 12.63 18.28
C ILE A 417 -2.08 11.53 18.87
N LEU A 418 -1.99 11.43 20.19
CA LEU A 418 -1.19 10.39 20.85
C LEU A 418 -1.64 8.97 20.48
N GLY A 419 -2.96 8.72 20.42
CA GLY A 419 -3.50 7.44 19.95
C GLY A 419 -3.19 7.16 18.48
N SER A 420 -3.06 8.19 17.64
CA SER A 420 -2.60 8.04 16.25
C SER A 420 -1.12 7.66 16.19
N ILE A 421 -0.27 8.32 16.99
CA ILE A 421 1.17 8.01 17.11
C ILE A 421 1.36 6.57 17.64
N GLU A 422 0.61 6.17 18.66
CA GLU A 422 0.68 4.80 19.20
C GLU A 422 0.39 3.75 18.11
N ARG A 423 -0.69 3.91 17.35
CA ARG A 423 -1.03 3.00 16.23
C ARG A 423 0.04 3.02 15.14
N ALA A 424 0.52 4.21 14.76
CA ALA A 424 1.57 4.35 13.76
C ALA A 424 2.88 3.70 14.21
N SER A 425 3.20 3.76 15.52
CA SER A 425 4.39 3.14 16.11
C SER A 425 4.31 1.61 16.12
N LYS A 426 3.14 1.04 16.38
CA LYS A 426 2.92 -0.42 16.29
C LYS A 426 3.08 -0.93 14.86
N ASN A 427 2.61 -0.16 13.89
CA ASN A 427 2.58 -0.55 12.48
C ASN A 427 3.92 -0.32 11.74
N SER A 428 4.62 0.79 12.04
CA SER A 428 5.79 1.22 11.27
C SER A 428 6.94 0.20 11.21
N PRO A 429 7.33 -0.51 12.29
CA PRO A 429 8.39 -1.50 12.21
C PRO A 429 8.03 -2.71 11.35
N ILE A 430 6.76 -3.12 11.37
CA ILE A 430 6.27 -4.25 10.60
C ILE A 430 6.26 -3.90 9.11
N GLN A 431 5.65 -2.76 8.75
CA GLN A 431 5.64 -2.27 7.37
C GLN A 431 7.03 -1.91 6.85
N GLY A 432 7.88 -1.35 7.72
CA GLY A 432 9.26 -1.01 7.38
C GLY A 432 10.11 -2.25 7.10
N GLY A 433 10.00 -3.28 7.94
CA GLY A 433 10.67 -4.57 7.71
C GLY A 433 10.20 -5.23 6.40
N ASN A 434 8.91 -5.20 6.11
CA ASN A 434 8.37 -5.70 4.84
C ASN A 434 8.90 -4.88 3.63
N ALA A 435 8.98 -3.56 3.76
CA ALA A 435 9.51 -2.70 2.70
C ALA A 435 11.01 -2.95 2.45
N ASP A 436 11.81 -3.09 3.52
CA ASP A 436 13.23 -3.38 3.41
C ASP A 436 13.48 -4.74 2.78
N LEU A 437 12.73 -5.75 3.17
CA LEU A 437 12.77 -7.11 2.62
C LEU A 437 12.44 -7.11 1.12
N THR A 438 11.35 -6.46 0.71
CA THR A 438 10.95 -6.40 -0.71
C THR A 438 11.98 -5.65 -1.56
N LYS A 439 12.55 -4.54 -1.04
CA LYS A 439 13.61 -3.82 -1.73
C LYS A 439 14.90 -4.63 -1.84
N LEU A 440 15.26 -5.37 -0.79
CA LEU A 440 16.40 -6.28 -0.85
C LEU A 440 16.20 -7.36 -1.91
N ALA A 441 15.01 -7.95 -1.98
CA ALA A 441 14.66 -8.90 -3.03
C ALA A 441 14.81 -8.27 -4.43
N LEU A 442 14.29 -7.06 -4.64
CA LEU A 442 14.45 -6.32 -5.90
C LEU A 442 15.92 -6.09 -6.26
N VAL A 443 16.76 -5.67 -5.29
CA VAL A 443 18.20 -5.46 -5.50
C VAL A 443 18.91 -6.75 -5.87
N LEU A 444 18.63 -7.83 -5.16
CA LEU A 444 19.27 -9.12 -5.44
C LEU A 444 18.81 -9.72 -6.76
N LEU A 445 17.52 -9.63 -7.11
CA LEU A 445 16.99 -10.05 -8.41
C LEU A 445 17.63 -9.23 -9.54
N TYR A 446 17.67 -7.90 -9.40
CA TYR A 446 18.30 -7.01 -10.39
C TYR A 446 19.76 -7.41 -10.63
N ARG A 447 20.57 -7.56 -9.57
CA ARG A 447 21.96 -7.99 -9.68
C ARG A 447 22.10 -9.34 -10.38
N PHE A 448 21.35 -10.33 -9.93
CA PHE A 448 21.39 -11.68 -10.49
C PHE A 448 21.04 -11.71 -11.97
N ILE A 449 20.04 -10.95 -12.41
CA ILE A 449 19.64 -10.82 -13.81
C ILE A 449 20.80 -10.25 -14.65
N HIS A 450 21.39 -9.13 -14.21
CA HIS A 450 22.39 -8.41 -14.99
C HIS A 450 23.76 -9.07 -14.95
N GLU A 451 24.19 -9.61 -13.82
CA GLU A 451 25.48 -10.32 -13.69
C GLU A 451 25.53 -11.59 -14.55
N ASN A 452 24.38 -12.25 -14.76
CA ASN A 452 24.26 -13.46 -15.55
C ASN A 452 23.69 -13.23 -16.96
N ASN A 453 23.43 -11.98 -17.37
CA ASN A 453 22.85 -11.60 -18.66
C ASN A 453 21.57 -12.40 -19.00
N LEU A 454 20.64 -12.54 -18.01
CA LEU A 454 19.46 -13.36 -18.16
C LEU A 454 18.36 -12.69 -18.99
N PRO A 455 17.54 -13.46 -19.73
CA PRO A 455 16.43 -12.92 -20.53
C PRO A 455 15.20 -12.63 -19.65
N VAL A 456 15.41 -11.86 -18.61
CA VAL A 456 14.44 -11.50 -17.58
C VAL A 456 14.43 -10.00 -17.38
N TYR A 457 13.25 -9.42 -17.19
CA TYR A 457 13.05 -7.98 -17.05
C TYR A 457 12.13 -7.71 -15.86
N LEU A 458 12.54 -6.89 -14.92
CA LEU A 458 11.67 -6.38 -13.86
C LEU A 458 10.64 -5.43 -14.47
N VAL A 459 9.34 -5.65 -14.22
CA VAL A 459 8.28 -4.85 -14.86
C VAL A 459 7.32 -4.20 -13.88
N HIS A 460 7.17 -4.73 -12.67
CA HIS A 460 6.31 -4.12 -11.65
C HIS A 460 6.59 -4.64 -10.25
N THR A 461 6.16 -3.87 -9.23
CA THR A 461 6.14 -4.31 -7.83
C THR A 461 4.92 -3.71 -7.10
N VAL A 462 4.26 -4.52 -6.28
CA VAL A 462 3.09 -4.11 -5.49
C VAL A 462 3.17 -4.70 -4.09
N HIS A 463 3.38 -3.86 -3.08
CA HIS A 463 3.55 -4.28 -1.69
C HIS A 463 4.73 -5.25 -1.51
N ASP A 464 4.45 -6.55 -1.41
CA ASP A 464 5.38 -7.67 -1.26
C ASP A 464 5.41 -8.60 -2.50
N GLU A 465 4.80 -8.15 -3.60
CA GLU A 465 4.73 -8.85 -4.89
C GLU A 465 5.69 -8.22 -5.89
N ILE A 466 6.49 -9.02 -6.60
CA ILE A 466 7.40 -8.61 -7.68
C ILE A 466 6.97 -9.31 -8.97
N GLN A 467 6.92 -8.57 -10.08
CA GLN A 467 6.55 -9.06 -11.40
C GLN A 467 7.71 -8.95 -12.39
N CYS A 468 8.03 -10.06 -13.05
CA CYS A 468 9.04 -10.14 -14.09
C CYS A 468 8.42 -10.54 -15.42
N LYS A 469 8.89 -9.95 -16.52
CA LYS A 469 8.72 -10.47 -17.87
C LYS A 469 9.89 -11.37 -18.19
N VAL A 470 9.64 -12.61 -18.56
CA VAL A 470 10.67 -13.65 -18.74
C VAL A 470 10.49 -14.29 -20.12
N ARG A 471 11.57 -14.52 -20.86
CA ARG A 471 11.50 -15.30 -22.12
C ARG A 471 10.93 -16.69 -21.83
N GLU A 472 9.99 -17.15 -22.65
CA GLU A 472 9.16 -18.32 -22.38
C GLU A 472 9.96 -19.59 -22.10
N ASP A 473 11.04 -19.81 -22.87
CA ASP A 473 11.94 -20.97 -22.70
C ASP A 473 12.75 -20.98 -21.41
N TYR A 474 12.83 -19.83 -20.70
CA TYR A 474 13.55 -19.66 -19.44
C TYR A 474 12.63 -19.53 -18.21
N ALA A 475 11.32 -19.49 -18.40
CA ALA A 475 10.38 -19.18 -17.33
C ALA A 475 10.38 -20.21 -16.18
N GLU A 476 10.50 -21.51 -16.50
CA GLU A 476 10.54 -22.59 -15.52
C GLU A 476 11.86 -22.60 -14.69
N GLU A 477 12.97 -22.24 -15.30
CA GLU A 477 14.24 -22.08 -14.58
C GLU A 477 14.20 -20.81 -13.72
N TRP A 478 13.65 -19.71 -14.26
CA TRP A 478 13.56 -18.44 -13.54
C TRP A 478 12.73 -18.54 -12.26
N ILE A 479 11.63 -19.30 -12.25
CA ILE A 479 10.79 -19.43 -11.05
C ILE A 479 11.58 -20.03 -9.87
N ILE A 480 12.52 -20.94 -10.14
CA ILE A 480 13.39 -21.54 -9.12
C ILE A 480 14.35 -20.47 -8.56
N HIS A 481 14.98 -19.70 -9.44
CA HIS A 481 15.88 -18.62 -9.03
C HIS A 481 15.16 -17.52 -8.27
N MET A 482 13.99 -17.11 -8.74
CA MET A 482 13.18 -16.06 -8.11
C MET A 482 12.74 -16.45 -6.71
N ASN A 483 12.23 -17.68 -6.52
CA ASN A 483 11.89 -18.21 -5.20
C ASN A 483 13.09 -18.15 -4.25
N ARG A 484 14.23 -18.74 -4.65
CA ARG A 484 15.45 -18.78 -3.84
C ARG A 484 15.93 -17.39 -3.45
N ILE A 485 16.03 -16.45 -4.40
CA ILE A 485 16.54 -15.10 -4.16
C ILE A 485 15.60 -14.30 -3.26
N MET A 486 14.29 -14.43 -3.45
CA MET A 486 13.33 -13.76 -2.59
C MET A 486 13.35 -14.35 -1.16
N GLU A 487 13.43 -15.67 -1.00
CA GLU A 487 13.57 -16.32 0.30
C GLU A 487 14.87 -15.92 1.01
N GLU A 488 16.00 -15.84 0.28
CA GLU A 488 17.27 -15.33 0.80
C GLU A 488 17.13 -13.90 1.32
N ALA A 489 16.50 -13.01 0.53
CA ALA A 489 16.22 -11.63 0.95
C ALA A 489 15.38 -11.61 2.23
N GLY A 490 14.37 -12.46 2.32
CA GLY A 490 13.51 -12.58 3.50
C GLY A 490 14.25 -13.02 4.73
N SER A 491 15.18 -13.94 4.59
CA SER A 491 15.98 -14.51 5.67
C SER A 491 16.94 -13.54 6.34
N VAL A 492 17.24 -12.40 5.71
CA VAL A 492 18.04 -11.31 6.31
C VAL A 492 17.28 -10.64 7.47
N ILE A 493 15.96 -10.56 7.38
CA ILE A 493 15.10 -9.92 8.40
C ILE A 493 14.44 -10.95 9.28
N VAL A 494 13.96 -12.06 8.70
CA VAL A 494 13.26 -13.14 9.39
C VAL A 494 14.21 -14.33 9.51
N THR A 495 14.88 -14.45 10.65
CA THR A 495 15.97 -15.42 10.88
C THR A 495 15.54 -16.66 11.64
N SER A 496 14.46 -16.58 12.43
CA SER A 496 14.03 -17.66 13.33
C SER A 496 13.07 -18.67 12.69
N ILE A 497 12.46 -18.29 11.56
CA ILE A 497 11.49 -19.10 10.82
C ILE A 497 11.76 -18.97 9.32
N PRO A 498 11.40 -19.97 8.49
CA PRO A 498 11.61 -19.88 7.06
C PRO A 498 10.74 -18.77 6.46
N MET A 499 11.30 -18.02 5.52
CA MET A 499 10.49 -17.22 4.58
C MET A 499 10.00 -18.13 3.46
N LYS A 500 8.77 -17.88 3.01
CA LYS A 500 8.18 -18.60 1.87
C LYS A 500 7.71 -17.61 0.82
N VAL A 501 7.89 -18.00 -0.42
CA VAL A 501 7.50 -17.21 -1.60
C VAL A 501 6.63 -18.09 -2.50
N ASP A 502 5.54 -17.51 -2.99
CA ASP A 502 4.65 -18.15 -3.96
C ASP A 502 4.92 -17.55 -5.34
N CYS A 503 5.70 -18.22 -6.18
CA CYS A 503 5.93 -17.82 -7.56
C CYS A 503 4.98 -18.52 -8.52
N LYS A 504 4.52 -17.80 -9.55
CA LYS A 504 3.61 -18.32 -10.58
C LYS A 504 4.01 -17.83 -11.96
N ILE A 505 3.88 -18.73 -12.95
CA ILE A 505 4.02 -18.40 -14.37
C ILE A 505 2.64 -18.18 -14.97
N SER A 506 2.48 -17.13 -15.75
CA SER A 506 1.22 -16.78 -16.41
C SER A 506 1.47 -15.99 -17.69
N ASN A 507 0.42 -15.70 -18.46
CA ASN A 507 0.50 -14.81 -19.63
C ASN A 507 0.15 -13.35 -19.28
N CYS A 508 -0.26 -13.08 -18.04
CA CYS A 508 -0.72 -11.77 -17.58
C CYS A 508 -0.44 -11.58 -16.09
N TRP A 509 -0.58 -10.36 -15.61
CA TRP A 509 -0.52 -10.10 -14.17
C TRP A 509 -1.71 -10.75 -13.46
N SER A 510 -1.47 -11.86 -12.80
CA SER A 510 -2.45 -12.63 -12.02
C SER A 510 -1.93 -12.88 -10.61
N LYS A 511 -2.84 -12.93 -9.65
CA LYS A 511 -2.52 -13.27 -8.25
C LYS A 511 -3.01 -14.67 -7.91
#